data_f1e5960d9597aaa324900c8a32a66230
#
_entry.id   f1e5960d9597aaa324900c8a32a66230
#
_cell.length_a   1.000
_cell.length_b   1.000
_cell.length_c   1.000
_cell.angle_alpha   90.00
_cell.angle_beta   90.00
_cell.angle_gamma   90.00
#
_symmetry.space_group_name_H-M   'P 1'
#
loop_
_entity.id
_entity.type
_entity.pdbx_description
1 polymer ?
#
loop_
_entity_poly.entity_id
_entity_poly.type
_entity_poly.pdbx_seq_one_letter_code
_entity_poly.pdbx_strand_id
1 'polypeptide(L)'
;SNFGLYRAFDRLGIRYAKTAVGDKYVYEYMSKNGCALGGEQSGHIIFSKYASTGDGILTSLKLMEVMLERKQPMSKLTEGLTIYPQVLENVRVHDKAAARQDPAVQKAVDDVARRLGDTGRILVRESGTEPVLRVMVEAPEDAVCRECVAQVAEILRTQGHTV
;
A
#
# COMPACT_ATOMS: atom_id res chain seq x y z
N SER A 1 -2.99 1.35 -0.49
CA SER A 1 -3.99 0.65 0.37
C SER A 1 -3.46 -0.67 0.85
N ASN A 2 -4.01 -1.20 1.94
CA ASN A 2 -3.64 -2.50 2.49
C ASN A 2 -3.85 -3.63 1.48
N PHE A 3 -2.98 -4.64 1.48
CA PHE A 3 -3.06 -5.77 0.54
C PHE A 3 -4.38 -6.53 0.63
N GLY A 4 -4.97 -6.62 1.82
CA GLY A 4 -6.28 -7.24 2.03
C GLY A 4 -7.42 -6.60 1.22
N LEU A 5 -7.34 -5.29 0.93
CA LEU A 5 -8.32 -4.62 0.06
C LEU A 5 -8.26 -5.20 -1.37
N TYR A 6 -7.07 -5.40 -1.91
CA TYR A 6 -6.91 -5.98 -3.26
C TYR A 6 -7.44 -7.41 -3.31
N ARG A 7 -7.16 -8.21 -2.28
CA ARG A 7 -7.72 -9.57 -2.17
C ARG A 7 -9.24 -9.56 -2.07
N ALA A 8 -9.82 -8.58 -1.38
CA ALA A 8 -11.28 -8.41 -1.34
C ALA A 8 -11.83 -8.05 -2.72
N PHE A 9 -11.18 -7.17 -3.46
CA PHE A 9 -11.57 -6.81 -4.82
C PHE A 9 -11.50 -8.00 -5.77
N ASP A 10 -10.41 -8.78 -5.73
CA ASP A 10 -10.26 -10.00 -6.53
C ASP A 10 -11.40 -10.99 -6.26
N ARG A 11 -11.70 -11.24 -4.97
CA ARG A 11 -12.79 -12.14 -4.56
C ARG A 11 -14.17 -11.67 -5.03
N LEU A 12 -14.38 -10.35 -5.03
CA LEU A 12 -15.65 -9.74 -5.44
C LEU A 12 -15.75 -9.47 -6.95
N GLY A 13 -14.72 -9.79 -7.72
CA GLY A 13 -14.66 -9.49 -9.16
C GLY A 13 -14.63 -7.99 -9.47
N ILE A 14 -14.19 -7.14 -8.52
CA ILE A 14 -14.08 -5.70 -8.70
C ILE A 14 -12.77 -5.37 -9.41
N ARG A 15 -12.89 -4.74 -10.57
CA ARG A 15 -11.71 -4.26 -11.31
C ARG A 15 -11.09 -3.06 -10.59
N TYR A 16 -9.79 -3.06 -10.46
CA TYR A 16 -9.04 -1.96 -9.85
C TYR A 16 -7.71 -1.73 -10.57
N ALA A 17 -7.11 -0.58 -10.30
CA ALA A 17 -5.74 -0.27 -10.70
C ALA A 17 -4.94 0.22 -9.50
N LYS A 18 -3.62 0.00 -9.56
CA LYS A 18 -2.67 0.51 -8.58
C LYS A 18 -1.89 1.65 -9.23
N THR A 19 -1.72 2.74 -8.50
CA THR A 19 -0.94 3.91 -8.93
C THR A 19 0.29 4.08 -8.05
N ALA A 20 1.18 4.99 -8.42
CA ALA A 20 2.17 5.52 -7.49
C ALA A 20 1.47 6.18 -6.29
N VAL A 21 2.18 6.27 -5.16
CA VAL A 21 1.68 6.91 -3.92
C VAL A 21 1.54 8.41 -4.15
N GLY A 22 0.38 8.94 -3.84
CA GLY A 22 0.00 10.35 -3.97
C GLY A 22 -1.34 10.52 -4.69
N ASP A 23 -2.23 11.32 -4.11
CA ASP A 23 -3.57 11.60 -4.62
C ASP A 23 -3.55 12.15 -6.05
N LYS A 24 -2.52 12.92 -6.41
CA LYS A 24 -2.26 13.38 -7.76
C LYS A 24 -2.22 12.22 -8.77
N TYR A 25 -1.47 11.16 -8.47
CA TYR A 25 -1.33 10.01 -9.39
C TYR A 25 -2.63 9.20 -9.46
N VAL A 26 -3.36 9.12 -8.34
CA VAL A 26 -4.69 8.52 -8.31
C VAL A 26 -5.63 9.28 -9.23
N TYR A 27 -5.72 10.60 -9.09
CA TYR A 27 -6.60 11.42 -9.90
C TYR A 27 -6.22 11.43 -11.39
N GLU A 28 -4.92 11.52 -11.71
CA GLU A 28 -4.43 11.43 -13.10
C GLU A 28 -4.86 10.12 -13.77
N TYR A 29 -4.72 9.00 -13.05
CA TYR A 29 -5.16 7.70 -13.56
C TYR A 29 -6.68 7.66 -13.74
N MET A 30 -7.44 8.12 -12.75
CA MET A 30 -8.90 8.19 -12.79
C MET A 30 -9.40 8.98 -14.01
N SER A 31 -8.84 10.16 -14.20
CA SER A 31 -9.21 11.05 -15.31
C SER A 31 -8.93 10.42 -16.69
N LYS A 32 -7.78 9.76 -16.85
CA LYS A 32 -7.41 9.12 -18.11
C LYS A 32 -8.24 7.87 -18.44
N ASN A 33 -8.71 7.17 -17.41
CA ASN A 33 -9.37 5.87 -17.58
C ASN A 33 -10.87 5.87 -17.23
N GLY A 34 -11.44 7.02 -16.93
CA GLY A 34 -12.86 7.15 -16.59
C GLY A 34 -13.26 6.46 -15.29
N CYS A 35 -12.36 6.39 -14.30
CA CYS A 35 -12.66 5.74 -13.03
C CYS A 35 -13.54 6.63 -12.17
N ALA A 36 -14.59 6.06 -11.57
CA ALA A 36 -15.55 6.80 -10.75
C ALA A 36 -15.05 7.06 -9.32
N LEU A 37 -14.23 6.14 -8.78
CA LEU A 37 -13.75 6.15 -7.39
C LEU A 37 -12.25 5.89 -7.35
N GLY A 38 -11.54 6.68 -6.57
CA GLY A 38 -10.15 6.45 -6.25
C GLY A 38 -9.85 6.80 -4.80
N GLY A 39 -8.74 6.31 -4.27
CA GLY A 39 -8.39 6.64 -2.89
C GLY A 39 -7.07 6.06 -2.45
N GLU A 40 -6.65 6.52 -1.27
CA GLU A 40 -5.43 6.12 -0.60
C GLU A 40 -5.71 5.69 0.84
N GLN A 41 -4.82 4.92 1.41
CA GLN A 41 -4.90 4.52 2.82
C GLN A 41 -4.77 5.71 3.79
N SER A 42 -4.23 6.83 3.32
CA SER A 42 -4.17 8.11 4.06
C SER A 42 -5.55 8.72 4.36
N GLY A 43 -6.61 8.19 3.75
CA GLY A 43 -7.98 8.67 3.93
C GLY A 43 -8.45 9.63 2.83
N HIS A 44 -7.64 9.91 1.83
CA HIS A 44 -8.07 10.67 0.65
C HIS A 44 -8.93 9.78 -0.25
N ILE A 45 -10.21 10.11 -0.37
CA ILE A 45 -11.14 9.42 -1.26
C ILE A 45 -11.66 10.41 -2.28
N ILE A 46 -11.55 10.07 -3.56
CA ILE A 46 -11.94 10.92 -4.69
C ILE A 46 -13.14 10.28 -5.39
N PHE A 47 -14.23 11.04 -5.48
CA PHE A 47 -15.39 10.71 -6.29
C PHE A 47 -15.38 11.58 -7.54
N SER A 48 -14.91 11.08 -8.67
CA SER A 48 -14.67 11.87 -9.89
C SER A 48 -15.90 12.64 -10.41
N LYS A 49 -17.09 12.15 -10.10
CA LYS A 49 -18.36 12.83 -10.43
C LYS A 49 -18.54 14.18 -9.71
N TYR A 50 -17.90 14.36 -8.54
CA TYR A 50 -18.15 15.50 -7.66
C TYR A 50 -16.92 16.37 -7.46
N ALA A 51 -15.73 15.79 -7.42
CA ALA A 51 -14.49 16.52 -7.15
C ALA A 51 -13.28 15.88 -7.82
N SER A 52 -12.25 16.69 -8.04
CA SER A 52 -10.95 16.25 -8.56
C SER A 52 -9.93 15.93 -7.46
N THR A 53 -10.33 16.06 -6.21
CA THR A 53 -9.50 15.83 -5.03
C THR A 53 -10.29 15.09 -3.96
N GLY A 54 -9.60 14.56 -2.94
CA GLY A 54 -10.22 13.97 -1.77
C GLY A 54 -11.03 15.01 -0.99
N ASP A 55 -12.23 14.62 -0.58
CA ASP A 55 -13.13 15.42 0.25
C ASP A 55 -13.72 14.55 1.36
N GLY A 56 -13.34 14.85 2.61
CA GLY A 56 -13.77 14.07 3.77
C GLY A 56 -15.24 14.23 4.11
N ILE A 57 -15.83 15.42 3.86
CA ILE A 57 -17.26 15.69 4.08
C ILE A 57 -18.08 14.91 3.06
N LEU A 58 -17.74 15.03 1.78
CA LEU A 58 -18.39 14.26 0.72
C LEU A 58 -18.25 12.75 0.97
N THR A 59 -17.07 12.30 1.38
CA THR A 59 -16.83 10.88 1.69
C THR A 59 -17.73 10.38 2.82
N SER A 60 -17.87 11.16 3.90
CA SER A 60 -18.75 10.79 5.02
C SER A 60 -20.23 10.75 4.61
N LEU A 61 -20.69 11.70 3.80
CA LEU A 61 -22.06 11.71 3.26
C LEU A 61 -22.32 10.49 2.38
N LYS A 62 -21.37 10.15 1.50
CA LYS A 62 -21.48 8.95 0.63
C LYS A 62 -21.47 7.65 1.43
N LEU A 63 -20.71 7.59 2.51
CA LEU A 63 -20.73 6.43 3.40
C LEU A 63 -22.07 6.29 4.13
N MET A 64 -22.62 7.40 4.64
CA MET A 64 -23.95 7.40 5.25
C MET A 64 -25.05 6.99 4.26
N GLU A 65 -24.97 7.44 3.00
CA GLU A 65 -25.86 7.02 1.91
C GLU A 65 -25.85 5.48 1.74
N VAL A 66 -24.64 4.88 1.68
CA VAL A 66 -24.50 3.42 1.59
C VAL A 66 -25.07 2.70 2.82
N MET A 67 -24.84 3.23 4.02
CA MET A 67 -25.41 2.66 5.25
C MET A 67 -26.94 2.67 5.22
N LEU A 68 -27.56 3.74 4.75
CA LEU A 68 -29.03 3.86 4.63
C LEU A 68 -29.57 2.92 3.55
N GLU A 69 -28.95 2.88 2.37
CA GLU A 69 -29.37 1.99 1.29
C GLU A 69 -29.27 0.50 1.67
N ARG A 70 -28.17 0.13 2.32
CA ARG A 70 -27.95 -1.25 2.77
C ARG A 70 -28.67 -1.59 4.06
N LYS A 71 -29.21 -0.60 4.79
CA LYS A 71 -29.83 -0.74 6.12
C LYS A 71 -28.89 -1.47 7.10
N GLN A 72 -27.61 -1.14 7.04
CA GLN A 72 -26.56 -1.79 7.84
C GLN A 72 -25.66 -0.76 8.50
N PRO A 73 -25.19 -1.02 9.72
CA PRO A 73 -24.17 -0.20 10.35
C PRO A 73 -22.82 -0.39 9.66
N MET A 74 -21.92 0.58 9.80
CA MET A 74 -20.59 0.58 9.21
C MET A 74 -19.79 -0.70 9.53
N SER A 75 -19.91 -1.22 10.75
CA SER A 75 -19.24 -2.46 11.17
C SER A 75 -19.62 -3.68 10.33
N LYS A 76 -20.83 -3.68 9.77
CA LYS A 76 -21.31 -4.75 8.89
C LYS A 76 -20.88 -4.56 7.45
N LEU A 77 -20.70 -3.32 7.00
CA LEU A 77 -20.25 -3.02 5.63
C LEU A 77 -18.81 -3.48 5.37
N THR A 78 -18.01 -3.60 6.42
CA THR A 78 -16.62 -4.06 6.34
C THR A 78 -16.44 -5.54 6.69
N GLU A 79 -17.53 -6.27 6.97
CA GLU A 79 -17.48 -7.72 7.21
C GLU A 79 -16.86 -8.46 6.02
N GLY A 80 -15.89 -9.30 6.29
CA GLY A 80 -15.16 -10.04 5.25
C GLY A 80 -13.99 -9.30 4.60
N LEU A 81 -13.72 -8.06 5.02
CA LEU A 81 -12.44 -7.40 4.70
C LEU A 81 -11.40 -7.82 5.74
N THR A 82 -10.40 -8.55 5.30
CA THR A 82 -9.24 -8.89 6.14
C THR A 82 -8.18 -7.82 5.99
N ILE A 83 -7.82 -7.16 7.10
CA ILE A 83 -6.66 -6.26 7.12
C ILE A 83 -5.43 -7.11 7.40
N TYR A 84 -4.50 -7.11 6.45
CA TYR A 84 -3.26 -7.85 6.59
C TYR A 84 -2.32 -7.13 7.55
N PRO A 85 -1.61 -7.87 8.42
CA PRO A 85 -0.46 -7.35 9.14
C PRO A 85 0.51 -6.63 8.21
N GLN A 86 1.05 -5.51 8.70
CA GLN A 86 2.01 -4.70 7.97
C GLN A 86 3.18 -4.38 8.89
N VAL A 87 4.37 -4.69 8.45
CA VAL A 87 5.61 -4.25 9.12
C VAL A 87 6.35 -3.28 8.22
N LEU A 88 6.70 -2.14 8.77
CA LEU A 88 7.49 -1.10 8.12
C LEU A 88 8.76 -0.87 8.94
N GLU A 89 9.92 -1.00 8.32
CA GLU A 89 11.21 -0.60 8.89
C GLU A 89 11.80 0.56 8.08
N ASN A 90 12.26 1.59 8.79
CA ASN A 90 12.99 2.70 8.22
C ASN A 90 14.49 2.43 8.42
N VAL A 91 15.15 1.96 7.37
CA VAL A 91 16.59 1.69 7.41
C VAL A 91 17.35 2.94 7.02
N ARG A 92 18.13 3.49 7.96
CA ARG A 92 18.97 4.67 7.72
C ARG A 92 20.15 4.29 6.83
N VAL A 93 20.34 5.03 5.74
CA VAL A 93 21.36 4.72 4.73
C VAL A 93 22.17 5.96 4.34
N HIS A 94 23.42 5.76 3.91
CA HIS A 94 24.31 6.83 3.44
C HIS A 94 23.80 7.43 2.12
N ASP A 95 23.43 6.60 1.16
CA ASP A 95 22.89 6.97 -0.15
C ASP A 95 21.68 6.10 -0.50
N LYS A 96 20.51 6.73 -0.59
CA LYS A 96 19.24 6.04 -0.86
C LYS A 96 19.21 5.42 -2.25
N ALA A 97 19.73 6.13 -3.24
CA ALA A 97 19.69 5.67 -4.62
C ALA A 97 20.66 4.50 -4.83
N ALA A 98 21.90 4.61 -4.31
CA ALA A 98 22.89 3.55 -4.36
C ALA A 98 22.38 2.29 -3.63
N ALA A 99 21.86 2.43 -2.41
CA ALA A 99 21.34 1.32 -1.63
C ALA A 99 20.13 0.63 -2.31
N ARG A 100 19.24 1.42 -2.91
CA ARG A 100 18.08 0.87 -3.64
C ARG A 100 18.48 0.14 -4.94
N GLN A 101 19.52 0.60 -5.61
CA GLN A 101 19.98 0.03 -6.90
C GLN A 101 20.99 -1.10 -6.72
N ASP A 102 21.44 -1.37 -5.50
CA ASP A 102 22.38 -2.45 -5.22
C ASP A 102 21.81 -3.81 -5.66
N PRO A 103 22.54 -4.58 -6.49
CA PRO A 103 22.05 -5.87 -7.00
C PRO A 103 21.71 -6.89 -5.90
N ALA A 104 22.44 -6.89 -4.77
CA ALA A 104 22.19 -7.80 -3.67
C ALA A 104 20.90 -7.42 -2.94
N VAL A 105 20.65 -6.11 -2.76
CA VAL A 105 19.40 -5.61 -2.19
C VAL A 105 18.22 -5.91 -3.10
N GLN A 106 18.35 -5.67 -4.39
CA GLN A 106 17.31 -5.98 -5.38
C GLN A 106 16.98 -7.47 -5.38
N LYS A 107 18.03 -8.32 -5.38
CA LYS A 107 17.85 -9.76 -5.30
C LYS A 107 17.10 -10.18 -4.03
N ALA A 108 17.44 -9.61 -2.88
CA ALA A 108 16.74 -9.90 -1.61
C ALA A 108 15.26 -9.50 -1.67
N VAL A 109 14.96 -8.35 -2.28
CA VAL A 109 13.56 -7.90 -2.49
C VAL A 109 12.81 -8.87 -3.41
N ASP A 110 13.43 -9.31 -4.50
CA ASP A 110 12.82 -10.26 -5.43
C ASP A 110 12.63 -11.65 -4.79
N ASP A 111 13.58 -12.10 -3.96
CA ASP A 111 13.47 -13.35 -3.22
C ASP A 111 12.28 -13.31 -2.24
N VAL A 112 12.13 -12.21 -1.51
CA VAL A 112 10.98 -11.97 -0.63
C VAL A 112 9.67 -11.89 -1.43
N ALA A 113 9.66 -11.17 -2.55
CA ALA A 113 8.48 -11.07 -3.40
C ALA A 113 8.04 -12.46 -3.92
N ARG A 114 8.99 -13.30 -4.35
CA ARG A 114 8.70 -14.68 -4.77
C ARG A 114 8.20 -15.55 -3.62
N ARG A 115 8.79 -15.42 -2.43
CA ARG A 115 8.34 -16.14 -1.22
C ARG A 115 6.91 -15.79 -0.85
N LEU A 116 6.54 -14.50 -0.92
CA LEU A 116 5.20 -14.02 -0.59
C LEU A 116 4.17 -14.39 -1.69
N GLY A 117 4.57 -14.44 -2.94
CA GLY A 117 3.71 -14.76 -4.07
C GLY A 117 2.41 -13.95 -4.06
N ASP A 118 1.28 -14.66 -4.17
CA ASP A 118 -0.05 -14.04 -4.16
C ASP A 118 -0.61 -13.81 -2.74
N THR A 119 0.15 -14.16 -1.69
CA THR A 119 -0.33 -14.04 -0.31
C THR A 119 0.14 -12.79 0.40
N GLY A 120 1.07 -12.03 -0.20
CA GLY A 120 1.60 -10.82 0.42
C GLY A 120 2.28 -9.91 -0.59
N ARG A 121 2.92 -8.87 -0.09
CA ARG A 121 3.76 -7.98 -0.91
C ARG A 121 4.89 -7.35 -0.11
N ILE A 122 5.94 -7.01 -0.81
CA ILE A 122 7.01 -6.14 -0.31
C ILE A 122 7.05 -4.84 -1.11
N LEU A 123 7.36 -3.74 -0.44
CA LEU A 123 7.57 -2.44 -1.06
C LEU A 123 8.80 -1.78 -0.43
N VAL A 124 9.81 -1.48 -1.25
CA VAL A 124 10.99 -0.72 -0.84
C VAL A 124 10.99 0.62 -1.55
N ARG A 125 11.04 1.71 -0.78
CA ARG A 125 11.02 3.07 -1.33
C ARG A 125 11.90 4.02 -0.54
N GLU A 126 12.39 5.03 -1.23
CA GLU A 126 13.11 6.15 -0.61
C GLU A 126 12.16 7.06 0.15
N SER A 127 12.59 7.55 1.32
CA SER A 127 11.92 8.65 1.98
C SER A 127 12.20 9.95 1.23
N GLY A 128 11.17 10.79 1.04
CA GLY A 128 11.33 12.10 0.41
C GLY A 128 12.09 13.11 1.30
N THR A 129 12.01 12.95 2.62
CA THR A 129 12.51 13.94 3.59
C THR A 129 13.66 13.45 4.45
N GLU A 130 13.84 12.15 4.59
CA GLU A 130 14.83 11.54 5.51
C GLU A 130 15.84 10.67 4.74
N PRO A 131 17.05 10.47 5.26
CA PRO A 131 18.05 9.58 4.68
C PRO A 131 17.75 8.11 5.01
N VAL A 132 16.55 7.64 4.67
CA VAL A 132 16.13 6.26 4.94
C VAL A 132 15.53 5.60 3.71
N LEU A 133 15.75 4.29 3.60
CA LEU A 133 14.93 3.40 2.80
C LEU A 133 13.81 2.82 3.69
N ARG A 134 12.60 2.89 3.19
CA ARG A 134 11.42 2.31 3.84
C ARG A 134 11.17 0.94 3.27
N VAL A 135 11.37 -0.09 4.08
CA VAL A 135 11.08 -1.49 3.74
C VAL A 135 9.76 -1.86 4.40
N MET A 136 8.75 -2.15 3.60
CA MET A 136 7.42 -2.49 4.05
C MET A 136 7.00 -3.84 3.50
N VAL A 137 6.48 -4.71 4.37
CA VAL A 137 5.90 -6.00 4.00
C VAL A 137 4.50 -6.12 4.58
N GLU A 138 3.60 -6.65 3.77
CA GLU A 138 2.26 -7.08 4.18
C GLU A 138 2.09 -8.56 3.84
N ALA A 139 1.64 -9.35 4.81
CA ALA A 139 1.40 -10.79 4.68
C ALA A 139 0.32 -11.24 5.68
N PRO A 140 -0.24 -12.46 5.57
CA PRO A 140 -1.26 -12.95 6.48
C PRO A 140 -0.82 -13.02 7.95
N GLU A 141 0.47 -13.22 8.20
CA GLU A 141 1.05 -13.39 9.53
C GLU A 141 2.10 -12.32 9.82
N ASP A 142 2.02 -11.69 10.99
CA ASP A 142 2.97 -10.66 11.44
C ASP A 142 4.42 -11.20 11.52
N ALA A 143 4.58 -12.45 11.93
CA ALA A 143 5.89 -13.11 11.99
C ALA A 143 6.57 -13.17 10.61
N VAL A 144 5.81 -13.50 9.56
CA VAL A 144 6.30 -13.52 8.18
C VAL A 144 6.69 -12.11 7.71
N CYS A 145 5.90 -11.10 8.07
CA CYS A 145 6.23 -9.70 7.75
C CYS A 145 7.57 -9.30 8.37
N ARG A 146 7.76 -9.57 9.67
CA ARG A 146 9.00 -9.25 10.40
C ARG A 146 10.22 -9.95 9.82
N GLU A 147 10.10 -11.24 9.54
CA GLU A 147 11.18 -12.03 8.97
C GLU A 147 11.61 -11.50 7.59
N CYS A 148 10.65 -11.21 6.72
CA CYS A 148 10.91 -10.67 5.40
C CYS A 148 11.54 -9.27 5.44
N VAL A 149 11.07 -8.40 6.33
CA VAL A 149 11.68 -7.06 6.53
C VAL A 149 13.10 -7.18 7.05
N ALA A 150 13.32 -8.03 8.06
CA ALA A 150 14.64 -8.26 8.64
C ALA A 150 15.64 -8.80 7.60
N GLN A 151 15.21 -9.71 6.71
CA GLN A 151 16.03 -10.23 5.62
C GLN A 151 16.59 -9.11 4.73
N VAL A 152 15.75 -8.19 4.28
CA VAL A 152 16.18 -7.08 3.41
C VAL A 152 17.03 -6.06 4.19
N ALA A 153 16.64 -5.75 5.43
CA ALA A 153 17.42 -4.85 6.30
C ALA A 153 18.83 -5.39 6.57
N GLU A 154 18.97 -6.71 6.77
CA GLU A 154 20.27 -7.33 6.97
C GLU A 154 21.17 -7.27 5.73
N ILE A 155 20.61 -7.44 4.53
CA ILE A 155 21.37 -7.26 3.30
C ILE A 155 21.84 -5.80 3.16
N LEU A 156 21.00 -4.81 3.48
CA LEU A 156 21.41 -3.40 3.50
C LEU A 156 22.59 -3.15 4.45
N ARG A 157 22.61 -3.81 5.61
CA ARG A 157 23.72 -3.73 6.59
C ARG A 157 24.98 -4.39 6.06
N THR A 158 24.89 -5.62 5.57
CA THR A 158 26.05 -6.39 5.12
C THR A 158 26.70 -5.83 3.86
N GLN A 159 25.93 -5.11 3.03
CA GLN A 159 26.47 -4.38 1.88
C GLN A 159 27.06 -3.00 2.27
N GLY A 160 27.04 -2.62 3.54
CA GLY A 160 27.63 -1.37 4.04
C GLY A 160 26.81 -0.12 3.67
N HIS A 161 25.53 -0.26 3.36
CA HIS A 161 24.68 0.89 3.03
C HIS A 161 24.17 1.63 4.28
N THR A 162 24.16 0.98 5.46
CA THR A 162 23.59 1.56 6.69
C THR A 162 24.57 2.50 7.39
N VAL A 163 24.02 3.53 8.06
CA VAL A 163 24.74 4.48 8.92
C VAL A 163 24.89 3.91 10.33
#